data_114ccfbd73757aa129ff54c674ba9e38
#
_entry.id   114ccfbd73757aa129ff54c674ba9e38
#
_cell.length_a   1.000
_cell.length_b   1.000
_cell.length_c   1.000
_cell.angle_alpha   90.00
_cell.angle_beta   90.00
_cell.angle_gamma   90.00
#
_symmetry.space_group_name_H-M   'P 1'
#
loop_
_entity.id
_entity.type
_entity.pdbx_description
1 polymer ?
#
loop_
_entity_poly.entity_id
_entity_poly.type
_entity_poly.pdbx_seq_one_letter_code
_entity_poly.pdbx_strand_id
1 'polypeptide(L)'
;QITMTRNELFLIKEMMPIWQKYADAFVFMDDCSTDGTGEWLEEHKDEFNIVSVLKTDAAGDATHKESNVRQALFDEAFKHSGNIICLDSDEYLDGYISKEQLEEALENNKDTLLYCPWIQYTGKNIVRVDGPWKNNFKDRISSYSVRPEFQKAEMHSEHLPHPGRHGVVNAPGLFIAHLQWLDKPTVAVKQYFWKVTDYVNHATYGHDVTPPSAYDESVANFDWEYIDFDFDLKIDPEIYSKQDLKESYKYKFIKENIKKYNIPNLNDWGMNIHGDV
;
A
#
# COMPACT_ATOMS: atom_id res chain seq x y z
N GLN A 1 -13.00 2.63 5.28
CA GLN A 1 -11.71 2.24 4.71
C GLN A 1 -10.65 2.17 5.81
N ILE A 2 -9.69 1.26 5.66
CA ILE A 2 -8.51 1.15 6.52
C ILE A 2 -7.23 1.36 5.70
N THR A 3 -6.27 2.07 6.28
CA THR A 3 -4.99 2.38 5.61
C THR A 3 -3.85 2.43 6.63
N MET A 4 -2.75 1.73 6.35
CA MET A 4 -1.48 1.93 7.07
C MET A 4 -0.66 2.99 6.34
N THR A 5 -0.04 3.88 7.08
CA THR A 5 0.76 4.95 6.49
C THR A 5 2.02 5.24 7.31
N ARG A 6 3.06 5.72 6.63
CA ARG A 6 4.27 6.23 7.26
C ARG A 6 4.95 7.27 6.38
N ASN A 7 4.97 8.53 6.85
CA ASN A 7 5.60 9.64 6.14
C ASN A 7 5.10 9.79 4.69
N GLU A 8 3.78 9.82 4.52
CA GLU A 8 3.12 9.92 3.20
C GLU A 8 2.07 11.05 3.17
N LEU A 9 2.31 12.12 3.95
CA LEU A 9 1.40 13.27 4.04
C LEU A 9 1.04 13.85 2.68
N PHE A 10 2.01 13.91 1.76
CA PHE A 10 1.81 14.44 0.41
C PHE A 10 0.80 13.60 -0.41
N LEU A 11 0.78 12.26 -0.21
CA LEU A 11 -0.20 11.38 -0.83
C LEU A 11 -1.56 11.46 -0.13
N ILE A 12 -1.58 11.37 1.18
CA ILE A 12 -2.82 11.35 1.98
C ILE A 12 -3.70 12.55 1.65
N LYS A 13 -3.13 13.75 1.53
CA LYS A 13 -3.87 14.96 1.18
C LYS A 13 -4.59 14.88 -0.17
N GLU A 14 -3.93 14.30 -1.16
CA GLU A 14 -4.51 14.13 -2.50
C GLU A 14 -5.51 12.97 -2.56
N MET A 15 -5.28 11.94 -1.76
CA MET A 15 -6.08 10.71 -1.79
C MET A 15 -7.40 10.82 -1.02
N MET A 16 -7.45 11.58 0.06
CA MET A 16 -8.65 11.67 0.91
C MET A 16 -9.93 12.04 0.13
N PRO A 17 -9.94 13.06 -0.74
CA PRO A 17 -11.11 13.38 -1.55
C PRO A 17 -11.50 12.26 -2.55
N ILE A 18 -10.50 11.51 -3.04
CA ILE A 18 -10.72 10.40 -4.00
C ILE A 18 -11.33 9.20 -3.28
N TRP A 19 -10.82 8.86 -2.10
CA TRP A 19 -11.29 7.73 -1.30
C TRP A 19 -12.75 7.90 -0.83
N GLN A 20 -13.22 9.13 -0.61
CA GLN A 20 -14.62 9.43 -0.26
C GLN A 20 -15.62 8.96 -1.32
N LYS A 21 -15.17 8.67 -2.54
CA LYS A 21 -16.04 8.11 -3.59
C LYS A 21 -16.69 6.79 -3.17
N TYR A 22 -15.96 5.94 -2.44
CA TYR A 22 -16.42 4.60 -2.06
C TYR A 22 -16.40 4.35 -0.54
N ALA A 23 -15.78 5.19 0.26
CA ALA A 23 -15.69 5.03 1.70
C ALA A 23 -16.40 6.17 2.43
N ASP A 24 -17.15 5.83 3.50
CA ASP A 24 -17.84 6.82 4.37
C ASP A 24 -17.02 7.21 5.58
N ALA A 25 -16.15 6.31 6.04
CA ALA A 25 -15.36 6.48 7.25
C ALA A 25 -13.98 5.88 7.08
N PHE A 26 -13.01 6.44 7.79
CA PHE A 26 -11.61 6.06 7.68
C PHE A 26 -11.03 5.71 9.04
N VAL A 27 -10.22 4.65 9.06
CA VAL A 27 -9.35 4.29 10.18
C VAL A 27 -7.92 4.20 9.66
N PHE A 28 -7.01 4.90 10.31
CA PHE A 28 -5.61 4.90 9.94
C PHE A 28 -4.76 4.21 11.00
N MET A 29 -3.67 3.59 10.55
CA MET A 29 -2.55 3.19 11.38
C MET A 29 -1.33 4.01 10.95
N ASP A 30 -0.88 4.91 11.80
CA ASP A 30 0.33 5.70 11.62
C ASP A 30 1.53 4.96 12.22
N ASP A 31 2.46 4.51 11.37
CA ASP A 31 3.69 3.84 11.81
C ASP A 31 4.76 4.87 12.23
N CYS A 32 4.42 5.70 13.21
CA CYS A 32 5.29 6.74 13.78
C CYS A 32 5.83 7.72 12.73
N SER A 33 4.96 8.31 11.93
CA SER A 33 5.33 9.35 10.96
C SER A 33 5.99 10.56 11.63
N THR A 34 6.89 11.22 10.89
CA THR A 34 7.65 12.39 11.33
C THR A 34 7.51 13.59 10.39
N ASP A 35 6.70 13.45 9.34
CA ASP A 35 6.44 14.47 8.31
C ASP A 35 5.15 15.27 8.54
N GLY A 36 4.47 15.03 9.67
CA GLY A 36 3.18 15.63 9.99
C GLY A 36 1.96 14.82 9.54
N THR A 37 2.13 13.58 9.02
CA THR A 37 1.00 12.74 8.59
C THR A 37 0.02 12.50 9.73
N GLY A 38 0.49 12.05 10.90
CA GLY A 38 -0.37 11.73 12.03
C GLY A 38 -1.13 12.95 12.56
N GLU A 39 -0.44 14.08 12.69
CA GLU A 39 -1.02 15.35 13.13
C GLU A 39 -2.10 15.84 12.15
N TRP A 40 -1.83 15.78 10.87
CA TRP A 40 -2.79 16.17 9.85
C TRP A 40 -4.05 15.30 9.86
N LEU A 41 -3.90 13.99 10.01
CA LEU A 41 -5.04 13.07 10.13
C LEU A 41 -5.92 13.39 11.35
N GLU A 42 -5.31 13.70 12.49
CA GLU A 42 -6.02 14.10 13.69
C GLU A 42 -6.77 15.44 13.53
N GLU A 43 -6.14 16.43 12.87
CA GLU A 43 -6.71 17.75 12.63
C GLU A 43 -7.90 17.74 11.66
N HIS A 44 -7.94 16.76 10.72
CA HIS A 44 -8.97 16.68 9.67
C HIS A 44 -10.01 15.57 9.93
N LYS A 45 -10.11 15.08 11.16
CA LYS A 45 -11.05 14.00 11.52
C LYS A 45 -12.49 14.31 11.12
N ASP A 46 -12.96 15.49 11.45
CA ASP A 46 -14.35 15.90 11.20
C ASP A 46 -14.60 16.13 9.69
N GLU A 47 -13.61 16.67 8.97
CA GLU A 47 -13.73 16.96 7.55
C GLU A 47 -13.90 15.70 6.71
N PHE A 48 -13.13 14.65 7.03
CA PHE A 48 -13.09 13.42 6.25
C PHE A 48 -13.75 12.22 6.93
N ASN A 49 -14.39 12.42 8.07
CA ASN A 49 -14.94 11.34 8.89
C ASN A 49 -13.89 10.26 9.22
N ILE A 50 -12.73 10.69 9.72
CA ILE A 50 -11.69 9.80 10.23
C ILE A 50 -12.07 9.41 11.66
N VAL A 51 -12.58 8.20 11.81
CA VAL A 51 -13.12 7.72 13.10
C VAL A 51 -12.02 7.35 14.11
N SER A 52 -10.85 6.96 13.62
CA SER A 52 -9.70 6.62 14.47
C SER A 52 -8.38 6.78 13.73
N VAL A 53 -7.36 7.26 14.46
CA VAL A 53 -5.95 7.24 14.05
C VAL A 53 -5.18 6.49 15.12
N LEU A 54 -4.80 5.26 14.81
CA LEU A 54 -3.97 4.41 15.66
C LEU A 54 -2.49 4.72 15.40
N LYS A 55 -1.63 4.41 16.37
CA LYS A 55 -0.17 4.48 16.21
C LYS A 55 0.47 3.15 16.57
N THR A 56 1.53 2.78 15.87
CA THR A 56 2.39 1.67 16.27
C THR A 56 3.22 2.03 17.51
N ASP A 57 3.68 1.02 18.26
CA ASP A 57 4.50 1.24 19.45
C ASP A 57 5.88 1.80 19.09
N ALA A 58 6.39 1.39 17.95
CA ALA A 58 7.67 1.85 17.43
C ALA A 58 7.64 1.99 15.90
N ALA A 59 8.43 2.92 15.40
CA ALA A 59 8.61 3.13 13.97
C ALA A 59 9.17 1.86 13.29
N GLY A 60 8.47 1.36 12.28
CA GLY A 60 8.80 0.12 11.57
C GLY A 60 8.11 -1.13 12.10
N ASP A 61 7.29 -1.05 13.16
CA ASP A 61 6.49 -2.19 13.61
C ASP A 61 5.61 -2.76 12.49
N ALA A 62 5.11 -1.91 11.61
CA ALA A 62 4.37 -2.30 10.42
C ALA A 62 5.18 -3.15 9.41
N THR A 63 6.50 -3.23 9.55
CA THR A 63 7.38 -3.99 8.65
C THR A 63 7.97 -5.27 9.25
N HIS A 64 7.74 -5.56 10.52
CA HIS A 64 8.21 -6.80 11.17
C HIS A 64 7.19 -7.46 12.10
N LYS A 65 6.02 -6.83 12.28
CA LYS A 65 4.85 -7.34 13.00
C LYS A 65 3.58 -7.10 12.18
N GLU A 66 3.69 -7.15 10.87
CA GLU A 66 2.66 -6.62 9.96
C GLU A 66 1.28 -7.20 10.23
N SER A 67 1.15 -8.52 10.39
CA SER A 67 -0.15 -9.13 10.68
C SER A 67 -0.78 -8.66 11.99
N ASN A 68 0.04 -8.40 13.03
CA ASN A 68 -0.47 -7.88 14.31
C ASN A 68 -0.95 -6.42 14.16
N VAL A 69 -0.19 -5.62 13.42
CA VAL A 69 -0.54 -4.21 13.14
C VAL A 69 -1.82 -4.14 12.29
N ARG A 70 -1.91 -4.98 11.25
CA ARG A 70 -3.11 -5.08 10.42
C ARG A 70 -4.32 -5.59 11.21
N GLN A 71 -4.13 -6.56 12.13
CA GLN A 71 -5.20 -7.02 12.99
C GLN A 71 -5.73 -5.89 13.89
N ALA A 72 -4.85 -5.11 14.51
CA ALA A 72 -5.28 -3.99 15.35
C ALA A 72 -6.04 -2.93 14.54
N LEU A 73 -5.57 -2.60 13.34
CA LEU A 73 -6.24 -1.68 12.42
C LEU A 73 -7.61 -2.21 11.98
N PHE A 74 -7.68 -3.49 11.61
CA PHE A 74 -8.92 -4.17 11.24
C PHE A 74 -9.92 -4.20 12.40
N ASP A 75 -9.47 -4.58 13.60
CA ASP A 75 -10.31 -4.66 14.79
C ASP A 75 -10.95 -3.32 15.14
N GLU A 76 -10.20 -2.23 14.98
CA GLU A 76 -10.73 -0.89 15.19
C GLU A 76 -11.84 -0.58 14.17
N ALA A 77 -11.58 -0.82 12.88
CA ALA A 77 -12.57 -0.58 11.83
C ALA A 77 -13.82 -1.47 11.97
N PHE A 78 -13.63 -2.74 12.35
CA PHE A 78 -14.74 -3.70 12.53
C PHE A 78 -15.73 -3.29 13.63
N LYS A 79 -15.33 -2.47 14.59
CA LYS A 79 -16.25 -1.87 15.59
C LYS A 79 -17.30 -0.96 14.95
N HIS A 80 -17.00 -0.40 13.78
CA HIS A 80 -17.84 0.56 13.08
C HIS A 80 -18.62 -0.07 11.93
N SER A 81 -18.03 -1.02 11.20
CA SER A 81 -18.66 -1.68 10.05
C SER A 81 -18.00 -3.03 9.77
N GLY A 82 -18.80 -3.99 9.28
CA GLY A 82 -18.28 -5.22 8.66
C GLY A 82 -17.81 -5.02 7.22
N ASN A 83 -18.20 -3.93 6.56
CA ASN A 83 -17.75 -3.60 5.20
C ASN A 83 -16.41 -2.90 5.28
N ILE A 84 -15.37 -3.54 4.79
CA ILE A 84 -13.98 -3.07 4.90
C ILE A 84 -13.37 -2.94 3.51
N ILE A 85 -12.79 -1.78 3.23
CA ILE A 85 -11.89 -1.50 2.12
C ILE A 85 -10.50 -1.28 2.71
N CYS A 86 -9.50 -2.05 2.27
CA CYS A 86 -8.12 -1.91 2.72
C CYS A 86 -7.24 -1.47 1.57
N LEU A 87 -6.75 -0.24 1.60
CA LEU A 87 -5.88 0.32 0.57
C LEU A 87 -4.59 0.84 1.18
N ASP A 88 -3.50 0.69 0.45
CA ASP A 88 -2.25 1.38 0.76
C ASP A 88 -2.38 2.87 0.40
N SER A 89 -1.52 3.73 0.94
CA SER A 89 -1.60 5.18 0.72
C SER A 89 -1.46 5.59 -0.75
N ASP A 90 -0.85 4.73 -1.56
CA ASP A 90 -0.67 4.90 -3.00
C ASP A 90 -1.67 4.10 -3.87
N GLU A 91 -2.83 3.75 -3.28
CA GLU A 91 -3.90 3.01 -3.97
C GLU A 91 -5.25 3.73 -3.83
N TYR A 92 -6.09 3.67 -4.88
CA TYR A 92 -7.49 4.06 -4.79
C TYR A 92 -8.39 3.17 -5.66
N LEU A 93 -9.66 3.08 -5.29
CA LEU A 93 -10.68 2.42 -6.11
C LEU A 93 -11.22 3.38 -7.17
N ASP A 94 -11.37 2.88 -8.38
CA ASP A 94 -12.14 3.54 -9.44
C ASP A 94 -12.88 2.51 -10.29
N GLY A 95 -13.74 2.97 -11.19
CA GLY A 95 -14.51 2.09 -12.07
C GLY A 95 -15.83 2.66 -12.52
N TYR A 96 -16.63 1.77 -13.11
CA TYR A 96 -17.93 2.10 -13.71
C TYR A 96 -19.11 1.98 -12.75
N ILE A 97 -18.93 1.40 -11.56
CA ILE A 97 -20.01 1.21 -10.60
C ILE A 97 -20.08 2.36 -9.60
N SER A 98 -21.29 2.61 -9.09
CA SER A 98 -21.51 3.55 -8.02
C SER A 98 -21.18 2.94 -6.65
N LYS A 99 -21.15 3.77 -5.60
CA LYS A 99 -20.95 3.32 -4.23
C LYS A 99 -22.09 2.38 -3.79
N GLU A 100 -23.34 2.71 -4.12
CA GLU A 100 -24.51 1.90 -3.79
C GLU A 100 -24.44 0.52 -4.45
N GLN A 101 -23.92 0.44 -5.67
CA GLN A 101 -23.70 -0.85 -6.35
C GLN A 101 -22.60 -1.67 -5.68
N LEU A 102 -21.54 -1.02 -5.16
CA LEU A 102 -20.54 -1.69 -4.37
C LEU A 102 -21.13 -2.22 -3.04
N GLU A 103 -21.94 -1.41 -2.36
CA GLU A 103 -22.62 -1.82 -1.12
C GLU A 103 -23.57 -3.01 -1.36
N GLU A 104 -24.33 -3.00 -2.45
CA GLU A 104 -25.15 -4.15 -2.86
C GLU A 104 -24.31 -5.39 -3.15
N ALA A 105 -23.17 -5.23 -3.84
CA ALA A 105 -22.25 -6.32 -4.10
C ALA A 105 -21.68 -6.93 -2.81
N LEU A 106 -21.34 -6.10 -1.82
CA LEU A 106 -20.86 -6.53 -0.51
C LEU A 106 -21.95 -7.28 0.28
N GLU A 107 -23.18 -6.78 0.26
CA GLU A 107 -24.32 -7.45 0.93
C GLU A 107 -24.60 -8.82 0.33
N ASN A 108 -24.53 -8.94 -1.00
CA ASN A 108 -24.77 -10.18 -1.73
C ASN A 108 -23.62 -11.20 -1.61
N ASN A 109 -22.42 -10.74 -1.22
CA ASN A 109 -21.20 -11.54 -1.10
C ASN A 109 -20.58 -11.47 0.29
N LYS A 110 -21.39 -11.49 1.35
CA LYS A 110 -20.90 -11.53 2.72
C LYS A 110 -19.91 -12.66 2.97
N ASP A 111 -18.92 -12.38 3.79
CA ASP A 111 -17.85 -13.32 4.12
C ASP A 111 -17.09 -13.84 2.88
N THR A 112 -16.90 -12.96 1.88
CA THR A 112 -16.19 -13.24 0.64
C THR A 112 -15.28 -12.06 0.30
N LEU A 113 -14.06 -12.34 -0.15
CA LEU A 113 -13.13 -11.32 -0.65
C LEU A 113 -13.52 -10.95 -2.08
N LEU A 114 -13.59 -9.66 -2.37
CA LEU A 114 -13.78 -9.14 -3.72
C LEU A 114 -12.42 -8.88 -4.37
N TYR A 115 -12.17 -9.52 -5.51
CA TYR A 115 -10.98 -9.33 -6.33
C TYR A 115 -11.21 -8.21 -7.33
N CYS A 116 -10.32 -7.21 -7.26
CA CYS A 116 -10.26 -6.11 -8.21
C CYS A 116 -9.00 -6.19 -9.05
N PRO A 117 -9.05 -5.91 -10.36
CA PRO A 117 -7.85 -5.68 -11.15
C PRO A 117 -6.95 -4.63 -10.49
N TRP A 118 -5.66 -4.90 -10.42
CA TRP A 118 -4.67 -4.01 -9.82
C TRP A 118 -3.89 -3.30 -10.93
N ILE A 119 -4.26 -2.07 -11.21
CA ILE A 119 -3.83 -1.30 -12.39
C ILE A 119 -2.63 -0.42 -12.03
N GLN A 120 -1.51 -0.65 -12.70
CA GLN A 120 -0.24 0.00 -12.42
C GLN A 120 -0.08 1.26 -13.27
N TYR A 121 -0.44 2.43 -12.76
CA TYR A 121 -0.29 3.69 -13.49
C TYR A 121 1.18 4.11 -13.63
N THR A 122 1.55 4.52 -14.85
CA THR A 122 2.86 5.06 -15.20
C THR A 122 2.76 6.46 -15.82
N GLY A 123 1.55 6.97 -15.99
CA GLY A 123 1.23 8.28 -16.53
C GLY A 123 -0.26 8.56 -16.40
N LYS A 124 -0.74 9.63 -17.02
CA LYS A 124 -2.12 10.11 -16.87
C LYS A 124 -3.17 9.04 -17.20
N ASN A 125 -3.00 8.34 -18.31
CA ASN A 125 -3.85 7.25 -18.78
C ASN A 125 -3.04 6.10 -19.35
N ILE A 126 -1.79 5.96 -18.89
CA ILE A 126 -0.87 4.92 -19.35
C ILE A 126 -0.62 3.96 -18.19
N VAL A 127 -0.77 2.67 -18.45
CA VAL A 127 -0.60 1.62 -17.45
C VAL A 127 0.40 0.57 -17.89
N ARG A 128 1.11 0.00 -16.93
CA ARG A 128 2.08 -1.07 -17.12
C ARG A 128 1.38 -2.41 -17.24
N VAL A 129 1.79 -3.25 -18.22
CA VAL A 129 1.15 -4.54 -18.51
C VAL A 129 2.14 -5.70 -18.75
N ASP A 130 3.35 -5.60 -18.24
CA ASP A 130 4.37 -6.64 -18.37
C ASP A 130 4.55 -7.48 -17.10
N GLY A 131 5.16 -8.64 -17.23
CA GLY A 131 5.58 -9.51 -16.15
C GLY A 131 4.46 -9.83 -15.14
N PRO A 132 4.75 -9.79 -13.83
CA PRO A 132 3.77 -10.09 -12.78
C PRO A 132 2.70 -9.00 -12.63
N TRP A 133 2.85 -7.87 -13.31
CA TRP A 133 1.92 -6.74 -13.27
C TRP A 133 0.75 -6.86 -14.26
N LYS A 134 0.88 -7.78 -15.22
CA LYS A 134 -0.18 -8.09 -16.18
C LYS A 134 -1.24 -8.98 -15.53
N ASN A 135 -2.51 -8.56 -15.63
CA ASN A 135 -3.64 -9.32 -15.09
C ASN A 135 -3.51 -9.63 -13.58
N ASN A 136 -2.93 -8.72 -12.83
CA ASN A 136 -2.84 -8.85 -11.39
C ASN A 136 -4.15 -8.40 -10.73
N PHE A 137 -4.60 -9.15 -9.73
CA PHE A 137 -5.81 -8.87 -8.96
C PHE A 137 -5.46 -8.84 -7.48
N LYS A 138 -6.17 -7.99 -6.73
CA LYS A 138 -5.99 -7.85 -5.28
C LYS A 138 -7.33 -7.94 -4.55
N ASP A 139 -7.28 -8.54 -3.39
CA ASP A 139 -8.36 -8.73 -2.44
C ASP A 139 -8.35 -7.59 -1.41
N ARG A 140 -8.88 -6.46 -1.80
CA ARG A 140 -8.85 -5.24 -0.98
C ARG A 140 -10.20 -4.89 -0.36
N ILE A 141 -11.24 -5.67 -0.64
CA ILE A 141 -12.62 -5.34 -0.27
C ILE A 141 -13.31 -6.59 0.26
N SER A 142 -14.00 -6.47 1.37
CA SER A 142 -14.87 -7.54 1.89
C SER A 142 -15.95 -7.02 2.82
N SER A 143 -16.98 -7.84 3.04
CA SER A 143 -17.98 -7.67 4.09
C SER A 143 -17.91 -8.86 5.04
N TYR A 144 -17.75 -8.60 6.33
CA TYR A 144 -17.58 -9.63 7.35
C TYR A 144 -18.77 -9.68 8.30
N SER A 145 -19.38 -10.86 8.44
CA SER A 145 -20.42 -11.14 9.42
C SER A 145 -19.85 -11.44 10.81
N VAL A 146 -18.63 -11.96 10.86
CA VAL A 146 -17.92 -12.34 12.07
C VAL A 146 -16.49 -11.84 11.96
N ARG A 147 -15.92 -11.35 13.06
CA ARG A 147 -14.53 -10.91 13.13
C ARG A 147 -13.59 -12.07 12.79
N PRO A 148 -12.82 -12.00 11.71
CA PRO A 148 -11.78 -12.98 11.41
C PRO A 148 -10.44 -12.59 12.06
N GLU A 149 -9.47 -13.48 11.94
CA GLU A 149 -8.10 -13.24 12.36
C GLU A 149 -7.16 -13.36 11.16
N PHE A 150 -6.14 -12.47 11.12
CA PHE A 150 -5.06 -12.58 10.15
C PHE A 150 -4.23 -13.84 10.40
N GLN A 151 -3.77 -14.45 9.31
CA GLN A 151 -2.72 -15.44 9.43
C GLN A 151 -1.44 -14.77 9.93
N LYS A 152 -0.73 -15.43 10.84
CA LYS A 152 0.50 -14.86 11.39
C LYS A 152 1.53 -14.71 10.27
N ALA A 153 1.92 -13.49 10.00
CA ALA A 153 2.98 -13.12 9.09
C ALA A 153 3.74 -11.92 9.67
N GLU A 154 5.04 -11.92 9.51
CA GLU A 154 5.92 -10.89 10.05
C GLU A 154 6.03 -9.72 9.07
N MET A 155 6.09 -10.03 7.77
CA MET A 155 6.10 -9.08 6.66
C MET A 155 5.36 -9.69 5.45
N HIS A 156 4.88 -8.85 4.55
CA HIS A 156 4.10 -9.26 3.38
C HIS A 156 2.81 -10.04 3.74
N SER A 157 2.16 -9.63 4.83
CA SER A 157 0.89 -10.23 5.22
C SER A 157 -0.23 -9.89 4.21
N GLU A 158 -1.27 -10.68 4.23
CA GLU A 158 -2.52 -10.36 3.53
C GLU A 158 -3.06 -8.98 3.98
N HIS A 159 -3.75 -8.27 3.09
CA HIS A 159 -4.31 -6.94 3.42
C HIS A 159 -5.63 -7.04 4.17
N LEU A 160 -6.40 -8.07 3.87
CA LEU A 160 -7.62 -8.44 4.57
C LEU A 160 -7.57 -9.89 5.01
N PRO A 161 -8.05 -10.21 6.21
CA PRO A 161 -8.04 -11.59 6.69
C PRO A 161 -9.09 -12.41 5.94
N HIS A 162 -8.75 -13.67 5.65
CA HIS A 162 -9.67 -14.56 4.98
C HIS A 162 -10.90 -14.84 5.84
N PRO A 163 -12.12 -14.67 5.33
CA PRO A 163 -13.36 -14.88 6.09
C PRO A 163 -13.70 -16.36 6.37
N GLY A 164 -12.81 -17.27 6.07
CA GLY A 164 -12.84 -18.67 6.51
C GLY A 164 -13.82 -19.60 5.79
N ARG A 165 -14.75 -19.10 4.99
CA ARG A 165 -15.82 -19.94 4.42
C ARG A 165 -15.94 -19.94 2.90
N HIS A 166 -15.49 -18.92 2.23
CA HIS A 166 -15.84 -18.72 0.82
C HIS A 166 -14.65 -18.27 0.00
N GLY A 167 -14.72 -18.58 -1.27
CA GLY A 167 -13.73 -18.21 -2.24
C GLY A 167 -13.67 -16.71 -2.47
N VAL A 168 -13.04 -16.37 -3.56
CA VAL A 168 -12.88 -15.02 -4.03
C VAL A 168 -13.85 -14.79 -5.18
N VAL A 169 -14.49 -13.63 -5.21
CA VAL A 169 -15.39 -13.23 -6.29
C VAL A 169 -14.82 -11.99 -6.98
N ASN A 170 -14.78 -12.00 -8.29
CA ASN A 170 -14.39 -10.81 -9.04
C ASN A 170 -15.39 -9.67 -8.81
N ALA A 171 -14.90 -8.47 -8.53
CA ALA A 171 -15.71 -7.27 -8.44
C ALA A 171 -15.89 -6.64 -9.84
N PRO A 172 -17.01 -6.91 -10.54
CA PRO A 172 -17.18 -6.42 -11.90
C PRO A 172 -17.29 -4.91 -11.90
N GLY A 173 -16.56 -4.26 -12.79
CA GLY A 173 -16.63 -2.82 -13.00
C GLY A 173 -15.81 -1.98 -11.99
N LEU A 174 -15.06 -2.60 -11.09
CA LEU A 174 -14.08 -1.92 -10.21
C LEU A 174 -12.66 -2.31 -10.56
N PHE A 175 -11.72 -1.40 -10.28
CA PHE A 175 -10.30 -1.67 -10.25
C PHE A 175 -9.62 -0.87 -9.13
N ILE A 176 -8.44 -1.29 -8.76
CA ILE A 176 -7.55 -0.58 -7.85
C ILE A 176 -6.48 0.10 -8.68
N ALA A 177 -6.45 1.43 -8.64
CA ALA A 177 -5.37 2.22 -9.22
C ALA A 177 -4.19 2.22 -8.25
N HIS A 178 -3.00 1.87 -8.73
CA HIS A 178 -1.76 1.83 -7.96
C HIS A 178 -0.73 2.78 -8.57
N LEU A 179 -0.21 3.69 -7.75
CA LEU A 179 0.55 4.85 -8.17
C LEU A 179 2.06 4.67 -8.13
N GLN A 180 2.53 3.57 -7.57
CA GLN A 180 3.96 3.30 -7.34
C GLN A 180 4.83 3.55 -8.58
N TRP A 181 4.29 3.31 -9.78
CA TRP A 181 5.05 3.29 -11.05
C TRP A 181 5.08 4.64 -11.77
N LEU A 182 4.51 5.69 -11.19
CA LEU A 182 4.51 7.04 -11.78
C LEU A 182 5.91 7.65 -11.87
N ASP A 183 6.83 7.25 -11.00
CA ASP A 183 8.19 7.80 -10.96
C ASP A 183 9.22 6.70 -10.73
N LYS A 184 10.09 6.48 -11.72
CA LYS A 184 11.10 5.40 -11.68
C LYS A 184 12.07 5.52 -10.49
N PRO A 185 12.62 6.69 -10.14
CA PRO A 185 13.44 6.84 -8.95
C PRO A 185 12.72 6.45 -7.67
N THR A 186 11.45 6.82 -7.52
CA THR A 186 10.64 6.46 -6.35
C THR A 186 10.43 4.95 -6.26
N VAL A 187 10.17 4.28 -7.40
CA VAL A 187 10.10 2.80 -7.45
C VAL A 187 11.40 2.20 -6.96
N ALA A 188 12.55 2.68 -7.46
CA ALA A 188 13.85 2.16 -7.07
C ALA A 188 14.07 2.28 -5.55
N VAL A 189 13.80 3.45 -4.95
CA VAL A 189 13.90 3.64 -3.50
C VAL A 189 12.96 2.70 -2.75
N LYS A 190 11.71 2.55 -3.19
CA LYS A 190 10.73 1.68 -2.54
C LYS A 190 11.17 0.21 -2.57
N GLN A 191 11.65 -0.29 -3.70
CA GLN A 191 12.12 -1.68 -3.83
C GLN A 191 13.39 -1.93 -3.02
N TYR A 192 14.33 -0.98 -3.00
CA TYR A 192 15.51 -1.05 -2.14
C TYR A 192 15.16 -1.00 -0.65
N PHE A 193 14.21 -0.17 -0.28
CA PHE A 193 13.74 -0.11 1.10
C PHE A 193 13.23 -1.48 1.56
N TRP A 194 12.41 -2.16 0.78
CA TRP A 194 11.93 -3.50 1.11
C TRP A 194 13.05 -4.52 1.18
N LYS A 195 13.97 -4.52 0.21
CA LYS A 195 15.13 -5.40 0.22
C LYS A 195 15.98 -5.20 1.47
N VAL A 196 16.29 -3.96 1.83
CA VAL A 196 17.08 -3.64 3.03
C VAL A 196 16.30 -3.99 4.30
N THR A 197 14.99 -3.77 4.33
CA THR A 197 14.13 -4.13 5.46
C THR A 197 14.16 -5.64 5.73
N ASP A 198 14.09 -6.48 4.68
CA ASP A 198 14.22 -7.93 4.82
C ASP A 198 15.54 -8.33 5.48
N TYR A 199 16.66 -7.77 5.02
CA TYR A 199 17.97 -8.06 5.63
C TYR A 199 18.05 -7.60 7.10
N VAL A 200 17.50 -6.44 7.40
CA VAL A 200 17.46 -5.90 8.78
C VAL A 200 16.58 -6.79 9.66
N ASN A 201 15.44 -7.21 9.19
CA ASN A 201 14.51 -8.07 9.93
C ASN A 201 15.10 -9.46 10.16
N HIS A 202 15.77 -10.03 9.14
CA HIS A 202 16.50 -11.29 9.29
C HIS A 202 17.59 -11.17 10.36
N ALA A 203 18.43 -10.15 10.26
CA ALA A 203 19.54 -9.97 11.19
C ALA A 203 19.08 -9.65 12.63
N THR A 204 17.93 -9.00 12.78
CA THR A 204 17.45 -8.53 14.09
C THR A 204 16.51 -9.53 14.76
N TYR A 205 15.65 -10.17 13.98
CA TYR A 205 14.55 -11.01 14.49
C TYR A 205 14.59 -12.45 14.00
N GLY A 206 15.50 -12.80 13.07
CA GLY A 206 15.62 -14.14 12.49
C GLY A 206 14.51 -14.48 11.48
N HIS A 207 13.85 -13.47 10.90
CA HIS A 207 12.82 -13.69 9.88
C HIS A 207 13.40 -14.30 8.60
N ASP A 208 12.56 -15.02 7.85
CA ASP A 208 12.93 -15.49 6.51
C ASP A 208 13.11 -14.29 5.57
N VAL A 209 14.12 -14.34 4.71
CA VAL A 209 14.41 -13.28 3.73
C VAL A 209 13.73 -13.62 2.41
N THR A 210 12.97 -12.67 1.88
CA THR A 210 12.47 -12.76 0.50
C THR A 210 13.67 -12.81 -0.46
N PRO A 211 13.68 -13.70 -1.49
CA PRO A 211 14.79 -13.75 -2.43
C PRO A 211 15.10 -12.36 -3.00
N PRO A 212 16.35 -11.90 -2.97
CA PRO A 212 16.74 -10.57 -3.47
C PRO A 212 16.29 -10.30 -4.91
N SER A 213 16.25 -11.35 -5.75
CA SER A 213 15.75 -11.28 -7.12
C SER A 213 14.32 -10.78 -7.24
N ALA A 214 13.46 -11.03 -6.26
CA ALA A 214 12.06 -10.57 -6.31
C ALA A 214 11.95 -9.03 -6.36
N TYR A 215 12.85 -8.33 -5.66
CA TYR A 215 12.91 -6.87 -5.68
C TYR A 215 13.62 -6.35 -6.93
N ASP A 216 14.71 -7.01 -7.33
CA ASP A 216 15.51 -6.63 -8.49
C ASP A 216 14.72 -6.80 -9.80
N GLU A 217 13.96 -7.89 -9.96
CA GLU A 217 13.12 -8.16 -11.13
C GLU A 217 12.03 -7.10 -11.32
N SER A 218 11.51 -6.53 -10.25
CA SER A 218 10.50 -5.47 -10.30
C SER A 218 10.99 -4.22 -11.03
N VAL A 219 12.30 -3.99 -11.06
CA VAL A 219 12.92 -2.76 -11.60
C VAL A 219 14.07 -3.03 -12.58
N ALA A 220 14.51 -4.28 -12.75
CA ALA A 220 15.73 -4.66 -13.45
C ALA A 220 15.82 -4.13 -14.89
N ASN A 221 14.70 -3.96 -15.56
CA ASN A 221 14.65 -3.33 -16.87
C ASN A 221 13.49 -2.34 -16.87
N PHE A 222 13.79 -1.05 -16.92
CA PHE A 222 12.78 -0.03 -17.10
C PHE A 222 12.15 -0.01 -18.53
N ASP A 223 12.38 -1.04 -19.33
CA ASP A 223 11.70 -1.32 -20.59
C ASP A 223 10.35 -2.02 -20.33
N TRP A 224 9.48 -1.31 -19.62
CA TRP A 224 8.14 -1.80 -19.30
C TRP A 224 7.24 -1.73 -20.52
N GLU A 225 6.35 -2.72 -20.67
CA GLU A 225 5.29 -2.66 -21.67
C GLU A 225 4.13 -1.81 -21.12
N TYR A 226 3.62 -0.93 -22.00
CA TYR A 226 2.57 0.02 -21.65
C TYR A 226 1.39 -0.09 -22.62
N ILE A 227 0.21 0.22 -22.12
CA ILE A 227 -0.97 0.44 -22.94
C ILE A 227 -1.70 1.70 -22.47
N ASP A 228 -2.49 2.28 -23.37
CA ASP A 228 -3.49 3.27 -23.03
C ASP A 228 -4.59 2.61 -22.20
N PHE A 229 -5.12 3.35 -21.23
CA PHE A 229 -6.19 2.89 -20.36
C PHE A 229 -7.35 3.86 -20.40
N ASP A 230 -8.59 3.35 -20.31
CA ASP A 230 -9.82 4.15 -20.51
C ASP A 230 -10.09 5.15 -19.37
N PHE A 231 -9.40 5.01 -18.25
CA PHE A 231 -9.56 5.89 -17.10
C PHE A 231 -8.33 6.77 -16.91
N ASP A 232 -8.55 8.05 -16.80
CA ASP A 232 -7.52 9.00 -16.39
C ASP A 232 -7.18 8.83 -14.91
N LEU A 233 -5.89 8.95 -14.60
CA LEU A 233 -5.39 9.09 -13.25
C LEU A 233 -6.08 10.28 -12.55
N LYS A 234 -6.48 10.10 -11.28
CA LYS A 234 -7.23 11.11 -10.51
C LYS A 234 -6.35 12.10 -9.76
N ILE A 235 -5.06 11.87 -9.73
CA ILE A 235 -4.07 12.76 -9.08
C ILE A 235 -3.07 13.27 -10.11
N ASP A 236 -2.23 14.20 -9.67
CA ASP A 236 -1.11 14.67 -10.47
C ASP A 236 -0.09 13.54 -10.72
N PRO A 237 0.19 13.17 -11.99
CA PRO A 237 1.16 12.14 -12.29
C PRO A 237 2.58 12.48 -11.85
N GLU A 238 2.88 13.76 -11.60
CA GLU A 238 4.19 14.22 -11.12
C GLU A 238 4.28 14.29 -9.58
N ILE A 239 3.31 13.75 -8.85
CA ILE A 239 3.24 13.86 -7.38
C ILE A 239 4.52 13.36 -6.69
N TYR A 240 5.11 12.28 -7.18
CA TYR A 240 6.35 11.73 -6.63
C TYR A 240 7.60 12.51 -7.05
N SER A 241 7.69 12.94 -8.31
CA SER A 241 8.84 13.68 -8.81
C SER A 241 9.03 15.06 -8.15
N LYS A 242 7.98 15.56 -7.49
CA LYS A 242 8.02 16.79 -6.67
C LYS A 242 8.63 16.56 -5.28
N GLN A 243 8.86 15.30 -4.88
CA GLN A 243 9.43 14.98 -3.57
C GLN A 243 10.97 14.90 -3.65
N ASP A 244 11.64 15.38 -2.62
CA ASP A 244 13.08 15.14 -2.48
C ASP A 244 13.29 13.71 -1.91
N LEU A 245 13.58 12.77 -2.81
CA LEU A 245 13.77 11.38 -2.43
C LEU A 245 14.90 11.18 -1.44
N LYS A 246 15.96 12.03 -1.46
CA LYS A 246 17.08 11.92 -0.53
C LYS A 246 16.69 12.29 0.89
N GLU A 247 15.67 13.12 1.05
CA GLU A 247 15.09 13.47 2.33
C GLU A 247 14.06 12.46 2.84
N SER A 248 13.61 11.54 1.98
CA SER A 248 12.64 10.52 2.38
C SER A 248 13.20 9.59 3.45
N TYR A 249 12.32 9.13 4.37
CA TYR A 249 12.71 8.17 5.41
C TYR A 249 13.20 6.84 4.81
N LYS A 250 12.65 6.42 3.68
CA LYS A 250 13.04 5.18 2.97
C LYS A 250 14.49 5.27 2.50
N TYR A 251 14.88 6.39 1.88
CA TYR A 251 16.25 6.60 1.43
C TYR A 251 17.24 6.68 2.60
N LYS A 252 16.90 7.43 3.65
CA LYS A 252 17.72 7.51 4.87
C LYS A 252 17.91 6.16 5.54
N PHE A 253 16.84 5.39 5.67
CA PHE A 253 16.88 4.03 6.22
C PHE A 253 17.81 3.11 5.40
N ILE A 254 17.74 3.15 4.07
CA ILE A 254 18.62 2.39 3.18
C ILE A 254 20.08 2.75 3.47
N LYS A 255 20.42 4.05 3.45
CA LYS A 255 21.81 4.50 3.69
C LYS A 255 22.38 4.07 5.03
N GLU A 256 21.59 4.16 6.08
CA GLU A 256 22.02 3.78 7.44
C GLU A 256 22.29 2.28 7.55
N ASN A 257 21.50 1.45 6.87
CA ASN A 257 21.54 0.01 7.08
C ASN A 257 22.42 -0.76 6.08
N ILE A 258 22.68 -0.24 4.88
CA ILE A 258 23.56 -0.89 3.90
C ILE A 258 24.93 -1.24 4.51
N LYS A 259 25.59 -0.26 5.15
CA LYS A 259 26.89 -0.48 5.79
C LYS A 259 26.78 -1.35 7.03
N LYS A 260 25.81 -1.06 7.88
CA LYS A 260 25.62 -1.74 9.16
C LYS A 260 25.47 -3.24 9.00
N TYR A 261 24.74 -3.69 8.00
CA TYR A 261 24.40 -5.09 7.76
C TYR A 261 25.16 -5.71 6.60
N ASN A 262 26.13 -4.99 5.99
CA ASN A 262 26.92 -5.44 4.85
C ASN A 262 26.06 -6.03 3.72
N ILE A 263 24.99 -5.31 3.34
CA ILE A 263 24.02 -5.77 2.36
C ILE A 263 24.66 -5.75 0.97
N PRO A 264 24.71 -6.91 0.26
CA PRO A 264 25.41 -6.99 -1.01
C PRO A 264 24.68 -6.20 -2.11
N ASN A 265 25.49 -5.67 -3.02
CA ASN A 265 25.16 -5.03 -4.30
C ASN A 265 23.68 -4.72 -4.53
N LEU A 266 23.29 -3.52 -4.14
CA LEU A 266 22.12 -2.90 -4.71
C LEU A 266 22.57 -2.31 -6.04
N ASN A 267 21.97 -2.73 -7.16
CA ASN A 267 22.13 -2.01 -8.41
C ASN A 267 21.59 -0.59 -8.18
N ASP A 268 22.42 0.41 -8.36
CA ASP A 268 22.03 1.78 -7.95
C ASP A 268 21.09 2.47 -8.95
N TRP A 269 20.56 1.73 -9.93
CA TRP A 269 19.59 2.20 -10.96
C TRP A 269 19.68 3.70 -11.29
N GLY A 270 20.90 4.24 -11.30
CA GLY A 270 21.19 5.64 -11.58
C GLY A 270 21.04 6.59 -10.39
N MET A 271 20.77 6.09 -9.17
CA MET A 271 20.58 6.94 -7.98
C MET A 271 21.84 7.17 -7.16
N ASN A 272 22.97 6.55 -7.54
CA ASN A 272 24.25 6.66 -6.85
C ASN A 272 24.17 6.43 -5.30
N ILE A 273 23.30 5.48 -4.89
CA ILE A 273 23.08 5.18 -3.47
C ILE A 273 24.41 4.78 -2.79
N HIS A 274 25.32 4.15 -3.53
CA HIS A 274 26.64 3.76 -3.05
C HIS A 274 27.69 4.89 -3.06
N GLY A 275 27.55 5.87 -3.97
CA GLY A 275 28.52 6.95 -4.10
C GLY A 275 28.42 8.03 -3.02
N ASP A 276 27.27 8.09 -2.35
CA ASP A 276 27.00 9.05 -1.26
C ASP A 276 27.25 8.44 0.14
N VAL A 277 27.87 7.26 0.20
CA VAL A 277 28.09 6.52 1.48
C VAL A 277 29.53 6.64 1.97
#